data_0fccad7d8b5adc8d0b059b1f7e0f8582
#
_entry.id   0fccad7d8b5adc8d0b059b1f7e0f8582
#
_cell.length_a   1.000
_cell.length_b   1.000
_cell.length_c   1.000
_cell.angle_alpha   90.00
_cell.angle_beta   90.00
_cell.angle_gamma   90.00
#
_symmetry.space_group_name_H-M   'P 1'
#
loop_
_entity.id
_entity.type
_entity.pdbx_description
1 polymer ?
#
loop_
_entity_poly.entity_id
_entity_poly.type
_entity_poly.pdbx_seq_one_letter_code
_entity_poly.pdbx_strand_id
1 'polypeptide(L)'
;LNSALDHGRALGLLPGGGWDGWLSLLDLSPKIPPLASLVNGTVMAISGDAPADAAWSLSLWHGVLLVALAGWGLRLRGEGLALVACLLTALAPALLDLRTDYVLEMPLAAVVTLALWRMSVWCDPRTGGRWGQVVWATVAALAAVLVKQSALLALAPAGVWAAWIVLRRRGAWLRQALVLP
;
A
#
# COMPACT_ATOMS: atom_id res chain seq x y z
N LEU A 1 -8.37 16.33 -5.00
CA LEU A 1 -7.94 16.74 -6.34
C LEU A 1 -6.91 17.87 -6.26
N ASN A 2 -7.22 19.00 -5.62
CA ASN A 2 -6.32 20.16 -5.56
C ASN A 2 -4.92 19.81 -5.04
N SER A 3 -4.81 19.06 -3.94
CA SER A 3 -3.50 18.63 -3.43
C SER A 3 -2.69 17.82 -4.44
N ALA A 4 -3.32 17.00 -5.28
CA ALA A 4 -2.60 16.23 -6.29
C ALA A 4 -2.11 17.13 -7.44
N LEU A 5 -2.93 18.10 -7.85
CA LEU A 5 -2.52 19.12 -8.83
C LEU A 5 -1.37 19.97 -8.32
N ASP A 6 -1.44 20.42 -7.06
CA ASP A 6 -0.38 21.21 -6.44
C ASP A 6 0.94 20.41 -6.35
N HIS A 7 0.86 19.12 -5.96
CA HIS A 7 2.04 18.26 -5.96
C HIS A 7 2.57 17.99 -7.38
N GLY A 8 1.70 17.80 -8.37
CA GLY A 8 2.11 17.64 -9.77
C GLY A 8 2.85 18.86 -10.31
N ARG A 9 2.35 20.06 -10.02
CA ARG A 9 3.01 21.32 -10.40
C ARG A 9 4.34 21.53 -9.67
N ALA A 10 4.37 21.25 -8.36
CA ALA A 10 5.57 21.35 -7.55
C ALA A 10 6.66 20.37 -7.98
N LEU A 11 6.30 19.15 -8.40
CA LEU A 11 7.23 18.17 -8.97
C LEU A 11 7.93 18.71 -10.23
N GLY A 12 7.21 19.47 -11.07
CA GLY A 12 7.79 20.12 -12.24
C GLY A 12 8.83 21.20 -11.90
N LEU A 13 8.79 21.75 -10.70
CA LEU A 13 9.73 22.78 -10.23
C LEU A 13 10.96 22.22 -9.51
N LEU A 14 10.98 20.93 -9.16
CA LEU A 14 12.06 20.28 -8.41
C LEU A 14 13.46 20.42 -9.08
N PRO A 15 13.61 20.33 -10.41
CA PRO A 15 14.93 20.44 -11.03
C PRO A 15 15.67 21.74 -10.71
N GLY A 16 14.94 22.81 -10.36
CA GLY A 16 15.55 24.11 -10.00
C GLY A 16 15.61 24.41 -8.49
N GLY A 17 14.87 23.65 -7.66
CA GLY A 17 14.62 23.99 -6.25
C GLY A 17 15.54 23.29 -5.24
N GLY A 18 16.30 22.30 -5.63
CA GLY A 18 17.18 21.54 -4.73
C GLY A 18 16.44 20.99 -3.50
N TRP A 19 17.10 21.02 -2.31
CA TRP A 19 16.53 20.53 -1.07
C TRP A 19 15.32 21.30 -0.60
N ASP A 20 15.31 22.62 -0.80
CA ASP A 20 14.18 23.49 -0.42
C ASP A 20 12.94 23.20 -1.27
N GLY A 21 13.11 22.79 -2.52
CA GLY A 21 12.04 22.32 -3.37
C GLY A 21 11.38 21.06 -2.84
N TRP A 22 12.16 20.11 -2.31
CA TRP A 22 11.63 18.89 -1.66
C TRP A 22 10.90 19.20 -0.36
N LEU A 23 11.42 20.09 0.48
CA LEU A 23 10.75 20.52 1.70
C LEU A 23 9.41 21.20 1.40
N SER A 24 9.40 22.12 0.42
CA SER A 24 8.17 22.79 -0.03
C SER A 24 7.12 21.80 -0.51
N LEU A 25 7.53 20.72 -1.18
CA LEU A 25 6.64 19.66 -1.65
C LEU A 25 5.96 18.94 -0.48
N LEU A 26 6.68 18.69 0.61
CA LEU A 26 6.15 18.04 1.81
C LEU A 26 5.20 18.97 2.60
N ASP A 27 5.43 20.27 2.55
CA ASP A 27 4.63 21.28 3.27
C ASP A 27 3.32 21.64 2.56
N LEU A 28 3.12 21.24 1.30
CA LEU A 28 1.90 21.53 0.54
C LEU A 28 0.61 20.99 1.18
N SER A 29 0.71 19.95 1.99
CA SER A 29 -0.45 19.34 2.67
C SER A 29 -0.09 18.82 4.06
N PRO A 30 0.21 19.70 5.04
CA PRO A 30 0.70 19.27 6.35
C PRO A 30 -0.29 18.42 7.16
N LYS A 31 -1.58 18.45 6.80
CA LYS A 31 -2.65 17.70 7.49
C LYS A 31 -2.92 16.31 6.89
N ILE A 32 -2.49 16.07 5.67
CA ILE A 32 -2.79 14.82 4.93
C ILE A 32 -1.46 14.19 4.51
N PRO A 33 -1.22 12.92 4.84
CA PRO A 33 -0.01 12.23 4.40
C PRO A 33 0.15 12.30 2.88
N PRO A 34 1.36 12.57 2.36
CA PRO A 34 1.55 13.05 1.00
C PRO A 34 1.55 11.94 -0.08
N LEU A 35 1.63 10.65 0.27
CA LEU A 35 1.92 9.61 -0.71
C LEU A 35 0.87 9.51 -1.82
N ALA A 36 -0.41 9.53 -1.48
CA ALA A 36 -1.46 9.45 -2.50
C ALA A 36 -1.43 10.67 -3.42
N SER A 37 -1.27 11.87 -2.85
CA SER A 37 -1.19 13.11 -3.61
C SER A 37 0.06 13.16 -4.51
N LEU A 38 1.20 12.66 -4.04
CA LEU A 38 2.44 12.58 -4.81
C LEU A 38 2.30 11.63 -6.00
N VAL A 39 1.77 10.41 -5.76
CA VAL A 39 1.56 9.43 -6.83
C VAL A 39 0.56 9.96 -7.86
N ASN A 40 -0.58 10.46 -7.39
CA ASN A 40 -1.60 11.01 -8.28
C ASN A 40 -1.09 12.24 -9.03
N GLY A 41 -0.37 13.14 -8.35
CA GLY A 41 0.27 14.30 -8.95
C GLY A 41 1.31 13.92 -10.01
N THR A 42 2.08 12.86 -9.79
CA THR A 42 3.03 12.35 -10.78
C THR A 42 2.32 11.83 -12.02
N VAL A 43 1.21 11.09 -11.84
CA VAL A 43 0.40 10.61 -12.97
C VAL A 43 -0.14 11.81 -13.76
N MET A 44 -0.72 12.79 -13.07
CA MET A 44 -1.27 14.00 -13.71
C MET A 44 -0.22 14.87 -14.37
N ALA A 45 0.99 14.94 -13.82
CA ALA A 45 2.11 15.65 -14.43
C ALA A 45 2.54 15.04 -15.79
N ILE A 46 2.31 13.72 -15.96
CA ILE A 46 2.66 12.99 -17.20
C ILE A 46 1.47 12.98 -18.18
N SER A 47 0.26 12.80 -17.69
CA SER A 47 -0.94 12.59 -18.52
C SER A 47 -1.70 13.87 -18.83
N GLY A 48 -1.62 14.88 -17.96
CA GLY A 48 -2.31 16.18 -18.09
C GLY A 48 -3.24 16.48 -16.91
N ASP A 49 -3.81 17.70 -16.92
CA ASP A 49 -4.62 18.24 -15.82
C ASP A 49 -6.13 18.00 -16.01
N ALA A 50 -6.55 17.29 -17.06
CA ALA A 50 -7.95 17.05 -17.32
C ALA A 50 -8.59 16.10 -16.28
N PRO A 51 -9.89 16.20 -16.01
CA PRO A 51 -10.58 15.27 -15.09
C PRO A 51 -10.41 13.80 -15.45
N ALA A 52 -10.29 13.48 -16.75
CA ALA A 52 -10.00 12.12 -17.22
C ALA A 52 -8.64 11.59 -16.72
N ASP A 53 -7.65 12.47 -16.60
CA ASP A 53 -6.31 12.12 -16.13
C ASP A 53 -6.31 11.81 -14.64
N ALA A 54 -7.14 12.51 -13.86
CA ALA A 54 -7.41 12.17 -12.46
C ALA A 54 -7.99 10.76 -12.32
N ALA A 55 -8.90 10.35 -13.20
CA ALA A 55 -9.47 9.00 -13.20
C ALA A 55 -8.41 7.92 -13.49
N TRP A 56 -7.41 8.20 -14.33
CA TRP A 56 -6.27 7.31 -14.56
C TRP A 56 -5.46 7.07 -13.28
N SER A 57 -5.21 8.11 -12.49
CA SER A 57 -4.49 7.97 -11.23
C SER A 57 -5.21 7.06 -10.23
N LEU A 58 -6.54 7.15 -10.16
CA LEU A 58 -7.36 6.26 -9.33
C LEU A 58 -7.38 4.83 -9.87
N SER A 59 -7.37 4.65 -11.20
CA SER A 59 -7.27 3.35 -11.84
C SER A 59 -5.95 2.63 -11.53
N LEU A 60 -4.85 3.37 -11.35
CA LEU A 60 -3.58 2.82 -10.87
C LEU A 60 -3.75 2.15 -9.50
N TRP A 61 -4.39 2.83 -8.54
CA TRP A 61 -4.63 2.30 -7.22
C TRP A 61 -5.56 1.08 -7.23
N HIS A 62 -6.57 1.10 -8.08
CA HIS A 62 -7.42 -0.07 -8.31
C HIS A 62 -6.62 -1.24 -8.86
N GLY A 63 -5.71 -1.01 -9.80
CA GLY A 63 -4.77 -2.02 -10.29
C GLY A 63 -3.89 -2.61 -9.17
N VAL A 64 -3.34 -1.76 -8.30
CA VAL A 64 -2.55 -2.19 -7.13
C VAL A 64 -3.40 -3.07 -6.20
N LEU A 65 -4.67 -2.70 -5.96
CA LEU A 65 -5.59 -3.49 -5.15
C LEU A 65 -5.82 -4.88 -5.76
N LEU A 66 -6.11 -4.95 -7.06
CA LEU A 66 -6.33 -6.23 -7.75
C LEU A 66 -5.09 -7.12 -7.74
N VAL A 67 -3.89 -6.56 -7.95
CA VAL A 67 -2.62 -7.30 -7.87
C VAL A 67 -2.39 -7.83 -6.45
N ALA A 68 -2.67 -7.04 -5.42
CA ALA A 68 -2.53 -7.47 -4.04
C ALA A 68 -3.51 -8.60 -3.70
N LEU A 69 -4.77 -8.50 -4.13
CA LEU A 69 -5.79 -9.54 -3.94
C LEU A 69 -5.46 -10.82 -4.72
N ALA A 70 -5.03 -10.69 -5.97
CA ALA A 70 -4.62 -11.83 -6.78
C ALA A 70 -3.45 -12.58 -6.13
N GLY A 71 -2.39 -11.85 -5.75
CA GLY A 71 -1.21 -12.44 -5.10
C GLY A 71 -1.55 -13.10 -3.76
N TRP A 72 -2.46 -12.50 -2.99
CA TRP A 72 -2.91 -13.07 -1.72
C TRP A 72 -3.80 -14.29 -1.93
N GLY A 73 -4.77 -14.22 -2.86
CA GLY A 73 -5.66 -15.31 -3.22
C GLY A 73 -4.93 -16.55 -3.74
N LEU A 74 -3.98 -16.35 -4.67
CA LEU A 74 -3.11 -17.40 -5.19
C LEU A 74 -2.38 -18.14 -4.06
N ARG A 75 -1.94 -17.39 -3.05
CA ARG A 75 -1.20 -17.96 -1.92
C ARG A 75 -2.10 -18.73 -0.94
N LEU A 76 -3.34 -18.29 -0.74
CA LEU A 76 -4.28 -18.91 0.21
C LEU A 76 -4.90 -20.19 -0.34
N ARG A 77 -5.44 -20.15 -1.54
CA ARG A 77 -6.20 -21.28 -2.14
C ARG A 77 -6.04 -21.43 -3.66
N GLY A 78 -5.04 -20.75 -4.25
CA GLY A 78 -4.75 -20.85 -5.67
C GLY A 78 -5.60 -19.95 -6.56
N GLU A 79 -5.62 -20.27 -7.84
CA GLU A 79 -6.16 -19.42 -8.92
C GLU A 79 -7.66 -19.12 -8.78
N GLY A 80 -8.45 -20.09 -8.34
CA GLY A 80 -9.89 -19.93 -8.19
C GLY A 80 -10.24 -18.82 -7.18
N LEU A 81 -9.58 -18.81 -6.00
CA LEU A 81 -9.83 -17.77 -5.01
C LEU A 81 -9.33 -16.41 -5.49
N ALA A 82 -8.16 -16.39 -6.14
CA ALA A 82 -7.62 -15.15 -6.69
C ALA A 82 -8.56 -14.53 -7.73
N LEU A 83 -9.06 -15.34 -8.67
CA LEU A 83 -9.98 -14.89 -9.71
C LEU A 83 -11.29 -14.37 -9.11
N VAL A 84 -11.91 -15.13 -8.20
CA VAL A 84 -13.18 -14.73 -7.56
C VAL A 84 -12.99 -13.44 -6.77
N ALA A 85 -11.92 -13.31 -5.98
CA ALA A 85 -11.65 -12.10 -5.22
C ALA A 85 -11.47 -10.88 -6.14
N CYS A 86 -10.72 -11.02 -7.22
CA CYS A 86 -10.53 -9.94 -8.20
C CYS A 86 -11.83 -9.58 -8.92
N LEU A 87 -12.63 -10.56 -9.35
CA LEU A 87 -13.90 -10.32 -10.02
C LEU A 87 -14.90 -9.61 -9.09
N LEU A 88 -15.08 -10.09 -7.87
CA LEU A 88 -15.96 -9.45 -6.89
C LEU A 88 -15.53 -8.01 -6.60
N THR A 89 -14.22 -7.78 -6.49
CA THR A 89 -13.66 -6.44 -6.26
C THR A 89 -13.86 -5.55 -7.48
N ALA A 90 -13.59 -6.05 -8.68
CA ALA A 90 -13.74 -5.27 -9.93
C ALA A 90 -15.19 -4.90 -10.24
N LEU A 91 -16.14 -5.74 -9.82
CA LEU A 91 -17.58 -5.56 -10.07
C LEU A 91 -18.32 -4.93 -8.88
N ALA A 92 -17.65 -4.68 -7.74
CA ALA A 92 -18.26 -4.08 -6.56
C ALA A 92 -18.70 -2.64 -6.85
N PRO A 93 -20.00 -2.29 -6.78
CA PRO A 93 -20.50 -0.95 -7.10
C PRO A 93 -19.81 0.14 -6.29
N ALA A 94 -19.63 -0.08 -4.98
CA ALA A 94 -18.94 0.86 -4.10
C ALA A 94 -17.50 1.16 -4.53
N LEU A 95 -16.78 0.20 -5.11
CA LEU A 95 -15.42 0.41 -5.61
C LEU A 95 -15.42 1.10 -6.98
N LEU A 96 -16.47 0.91 -7.77
CA LEU A 96 -16.65 1.64 -9.02
C LEU A 96 -16.91 3.13 -8.73
N ASP A 97 -17.74 3.45 -7.75
CA ASP A 97 -17.98 4.82 -7.30
C ASP A 97 -16.69 5.47 -6.75
N LEU A 98 -15.90 4.75 -5.95
CA LEU A 98 -14.61 5.23 -5.44
C LEU A 98 -13.57 5.48 -6.54
N ARG A 99 -13.74 4.96 -7.75
CA ARG A 99 -12.88 5.26 -8.90
C ARG A 99 -13.24 6.58 -9.58
N THR A 100 -14.46 7.03 -9.43
CA THR A 100 -14.93 8.32 -9.95
C THR A 100 -14.82 9.43 -8.93
N ASP A 101 -15.03 9.11 -7.66
CA ASP A 101 -14.84 10.04 -6.56
C ASP A 101 -13.37 10.11 -6.16
N TYR A 102 -12.81 11.32 -6.25
CA TYR A 102 -11.39 11.55 -5.91
C TYR A 102 -11.17 11.60 -4.40
N VAL A 103 -11.28 10.42 -3.77
CA VAL A 103 -11.16 10.21 -2.32
C VAL A 103 -9.96 9.31 -2.00
N LEU A 104 -9.48 9.39 -0.76
CA LEU A 104 -8.31 8.61 -0.31
C LEU A 104 -8.60 7.14 -0.01
N GLU A 105 -9.87 6.74 -0.05
CA GLU A 105 -10.34 5.41 0.31
C GLU A 105 -9.83 4.34 -0.66
N MET A 106 -9.78 4.64 -1.96
CA MET A 106 -9.23 3.70 -2.94
C MET A 106 -7.72 3.49 -2.78
N PRO A 107 -6.86 4.53 -2.72
CA PRO A 107 -5.45 4.39 -2.36
C PRO A 107 -5.25 3.65 -1.04
N LEU A 108 -6.04 3.99 -0.01
CA LEU A 108 -5.95 3.36 1.30
C LEU A 108 -6.24 1.86 1.23
N ALA A 109 -7.35 1.46 0.58
CA ALA A 109 -7.72 0.06 0.41
C ALA A 109 -6.62 -0.73 -0.32
N ALA A 110 -6.04 -0.15 -1.37
CA ALA A 110 -4.97 -0.76 -2.14
C ALA A 110 -3.72 -1.04 -1.30
N VAL A 111 -3.22 -0.03 -0.60
CA VAL A 111 -1.96 -0.18 0.17
C VAL A 111 -2.14 -0.96 1.46
N VAL A 112 -3.30 -0.88 2.12
CA VAL A 112 -3.62 -1.72 3.30
C VAL A 112 -3.69 -3.18 2.90
N THR A 113 -4.39 -3.51 1.80
CA THR A 113 -4.46 -4.88 1.28
C THR A 113 -3.08 -5.40 0.90
N LEU A 114 -2.27 -4.58 0.23
CA LEU A 114 -0.88 -4.90 -0.10
C LEU A 114 -0.06 -5.19 1.17
N ALA A 115 -0.18 -4.35 2.20
CA ALA A 115 0.53 -4.53 3.46
C ALA A 115 0.12 -5.82 4.18
N LEU A 116 -1.18 -6.12 4.27
CA LEU A 116 -1.70 -7.35 4.86
C LEU A 116 -1.22 -8.58 4.09
N TRP A 117 -1.24 -8.54 2.76
CA TRP A 117 -0.65 -9.59 1.94
C TRP A 117 0.83 -9.79 2.26
N ARG A 118 1.64 -8.73 2.28
CA ARG A 118 3.08 -8.82 2.57
C ARG A 118 3.36 -9.31 3.99
N MET A 119 2.56 -8.90 4.99
CA MET A 119 2.63 -9.43 6.34
C MET A 119 2.30 -10.93 6.39
N SER A 120 1.30 -11.39 5.64
CA SER A 120 0.97 -12.82 5.55
C SER A 120 2.11 -13.65 4.93
N VAL A 121 2.82 -13.08 3.93
CA VAL A 121 4.02 -13.69 3.34
C VAL A 121 5.15 -13.77 4.36
N TRP A 122 5.36 -12.74 5.16
CA TRP A 122 6.35 -12.74 6.24
C TRP A 122 6.04 -13.78 7.33
N CYS A 123 4.76 -13.96 7.66
CA CYS A 123 4.32 -14.96 8.63
C CYS A 123 4.38 -16.41 8.14
N ASP A 124 4.55 -16.66 6.83
CA ASP A 124 4.60 -18.03 6.30
C ASP A 124 5.91 -18.74 6.68
N PRO A 125 5.84 -19.97 7.26
CA PRO A 125 7.04 -20.75 7.60
C PRO A 125 7.93 -21.06 6.40
N ARG A 126 7.36 -21.17 5.21
CA ARG A 126 8.09 -21.56 3.98
C ARG A 126 8.92 -20.41 3.43
N THR A 127 8.49 -19.17 3.63
CA THR A 127 9.12 -17.97 3.09
C THR A 127 9.47 -16.95 4.17
N GLY A 128 8.93 -17.12 5.36
CA GLY A 128 9.16 -16.26 6.51
C GLY A 128 10.60 -16.33 7.01
N GLY A 129 11.05 -15.25 7.59
CA GLY A 129 12.42 -15.13 8.14
C GLY A 129 13.45 -14.56 7.18
N ARG A 130 13.16 -14.42 5.91
CA ARG A 130 14.02 -13.69 4.97
C ARG A 130 13.88 -12.18 5.18
N TRP A 131 14.99 -11.49 5.36
CA TRP A 131 15.03 -10.04 5.56
C TRP A 131 14.25 -9.27 4.49
N GLY A 132 14.30 -9.71 3.22
CA GLY A 132 13.55 -9.09 2.14
C GLY A 132 12.03 -9.10 2.37
N GLN A 133 11.46 -10.12 3.06
CA GLN A 133 10.02 -10.15 3.34
C GLN A 133 9.64 -9.15 4.43
N VAL A 134 10.51 -8.99 5.43
CA VAL A 134 10.33 -7.96 6.47
C VAL A 134 10.36 -6.58 5.84
N VAL A 135 11.36 -6.30 5.01
CA VAL A 135 11.49 -5.01 4.31
C VAL A 135 10.24 -4.71 3.49
N TRP A 136 9.79 -5.65 2.66
CA TRP A 136 8.59 -5.44 1.84
C TRP A 136 7.32 -5.24 2.67
N ALA A 137 7.14 -5.99 3.76
CA ALA A 137 6.00 -5.80 4.66
C ALA A 137 6.05 -4.42 5.32
N THR A 138 7.23 -3.98 5.77
CA THR A 138 7.44 -2.68 6.40
C THR A 138 7.21 -1.54 5.40
N VAL A 139 7.77 -1.64 4.20
CA VAL A 139 7.58 -0.62 3.15
C VAL A 139 6.10 -0.49 2.79
N ALA A 140 5.39 -1.60 2.62
CA ALA A 140 3.95 -1.57 2.33
C ALA A 140 3.13 -0.98 3.49
N ALA A 141 3.50 -1.29 4.74
CA ALA A 141 2.84 -0.72 5.92
C ALA A 141 3.10 0.79 6.06
N LEU A 142 4.33 1.24 5.83
CA LEU A 142 4.67 2.67 5.80
C LEU A 142 3.93 3.40 4.68
N ALA A 143 3.87 2.82 3.48
CA ALA A 143 3.10 3.38 2.38
C ALA A 143 1.63 3.57 2.76
N ALA A 144 1.01 2.60 3.46
CA ALA A 144 -0.37 2.73 3.91
C ALA A 144 -0.57 3.90 4.89
N VAL A 145 0.34 4.07 5.84
CA VAL A 145 0.32 5.20 6.81
C VAL A 145 0.55 6.53 6.10
N LEU A 146 1.42 6.55 5.08
CA LEU A 146 1.68 7.73 4.25
C LEU A 146 0.55 8.07 3.27
N VAL A 147 -0.42 7.19 3.07
CA VAL A 147 -1.68 7.51 2.37
C VAL A 147 -2.68 8.10 3.35
N LYS A 148 -2.89 7.46 4.50
CA LYS A 148 -3.83 7.91 5.52
C LYS A 148 -3.45 7.34 6.89
N GLN A 149 -3.34 8.20 7.89
CA GLN A 149 -2.93 7.78 9.24
C GLN A 149 -3.88 6.74 9.85
N SER A 150 -5.15 6.74 9.47
CA SER A 150 -6.12 5.72 9.91
C SER A 150 -5.74 4.29 9.50
N ALA A 151 -4.82 4.10 8.53
CA ALA A 151 -4.25 2.78 8.22
C ALA A 151 -3.65 2.09 9.45
N LEU A 152 -3.14 2.85 10.42
CA LEU A 152 -2.61 2.31 11.68
C LEU A 152 -3.65 1.49 12.44
N LEU A 153 -4.92 1.90 12.41
CA LEU A 153 -6.01 1.17 13.10
C LEU A 153 -6.20 -0.24 12.52
N ALA A 154 -6.00 -0.40 11.21
CA ALA A 154 -6.11 -1.69 10.54
C ALA A 154 -4.81 -2.51 10.65
N LEU A 155 -3.65 -1.85 10.53
CA LEU A 155 -2.36 -2.52 10.43
C LEU A 155 -1.72 -2.83 11.77
N ALA A 156 -1.97 -2.06 12.83
CA ALA A 156 -1.37 -2.30 14.14
C ALA A 156 -1.77 -3.67 14.73
N PRO A 157 -3.06 -4.07 14.77
CA PRO A 157 -3.43 -5.40 15.22
C PRO A 157 -2.82 -6.52 14.36
N ALA A 158 -2.82 -6.33 13.02
CA ALA A 158 -2.22 -7.29 12.10
C ALA A 158 -0.71 -7.42 12.29
N GLY A 159 -0.01 -6.30 12.52
CA GLY A 159 1.42 -6.26 12.81
C GLY A 159 1.78 -6.94 14.12
N VAL A 160 1.02 -6.69 15.20
CA VAL A 160 1.18 -7.37 16.50
C VAL A 160 0.96 -8.87 16.35
N TRP A 161 -0.08 -9.28 15.64
CA TRP A 161 -0.35 -10.69 15.35
C TRP A 161 0.78 -11.34 14.55
N ALA A 162 1.26 -10.69 13.51
CA ALA A 162 2.36 -11.16 12.69
C ALA A 162 3.65 -11.32 13.50
N ALA A 163 4.00 -10.31 14.30
CA ALA A 163 5.16 -10.35 15.20
C ALA A 163 5.04 -11.50 16.21
N TRP A 164 3.87 -11.69 16.81
CA TRP A 164 3.61 -12.78 17.75
C TRP A 164 3.83 -14.16 17.12
N ILE A 165 3.33 -14.40 15.90
CA ILE A 165 3.54 -15.66 15.18
C ILE A 165 5.04 -15.91 14.96
N VAL A 166 5.77 -14.91 14.49
CA VAL A 166 7.20 -15.03 14.19
C VAL A 166 8.02 -15.28 15.47
N LEU A 167 7.73 -14.54 16.54
CA LEU A 167 8.41 -14.69 17.83
C LEU A 167 8.16 -16.08 18.45
N ARG A 168 6.92 -16.58 18.42
CA ARG A 168 6.62 -17.94 18.89
C ARG A 168 7.42 -19.01 18.15
N ARG A 169 7.58 -18.86 16.84
CA ARG A 169 8.34 -19.82 16.03
C ARG A 169 9.82 -19.78 16.35
N ARG A 170 10.40 -18.60 16.53
CA ARG A 170 11.81 -18.46 16.95
C ARG A 170 12.05 -19.04 18.35
N GLY A 171 11.13 -18.83 19.27
CA GLY A 171 11.19 -19.42 20.61
C GLY A 171 11.12 -20.95 20.61
N ALA A 172 10.32 -21.55 19.76
CA ALA A 172 10.26 -23.01 19.60
C ALA A 172 11.57 -23.57 19.03
N TRP A 173 12.16 -22.91 18.04
CA TRP A 173 13.46 -23.31 17.47
C TRP A 173 14.61 -23.22 18.50
N LEU A 174 14.64 -22.14 19.29
CA LEU A 174 15.63 -21.98 20.38
C LEU A 174 15.48 -23.07 21.45
N ARG A 175 14.26 -23.45 21.81
CA ARG A 175 14.02 -24.57 22.74
C ARG A 175 14.49 -25.90 22.17
N GLN A 176 14.25 -26.15 20.89
CA GLN A 176 14.73 -27.37 20.22
C GLN A 176 16.27 -27.40 20.13
N ALA A 177 16.91 -26.27 19.88
CA ALA A 177 18.37 -26.16 19.84
C ALA A 177 19.01 -26.34 21.22
N LEU A 178 18.31 -26.01 22.31
CA LEU A 178 18.79 -26.18 23.69
C LEU A 178 18.51 -27.57 24.28
N VAL A 179 17.67 -28.38 23.63
CA VAL A 179 17.28 -29.73 24.07
C VAL A 179 18.05 -30.84 23.30
N LEU A 180 18.85 -30.50 22.31
CA LEU A 180 19.75 -31.47 21.68
C LEU A 180 20.97 -31.69 22.55
N PRO A 181 21.19 -32.96 23.02
CA PRO A 181 22.36 -33.32 23.83
C PRO A 181 23.68 -33.20 23.08
#